data_a16be2d4e6e610078c30458809384eb0
#
_entry.id   a16be2d4e6e610078c30458809384eb0
#
_cell.length_a   1.000
_cell.length_b   1.000
_cell.length_c   1.000
_cell.angle_alpha   90.00
_cell.angle_beta   90.00
_cell.angle_gamma   90.00
#
_symmetry.space_group_name_H-M   'P 1'
#
loop_
_entity.id
_entity.type
_entity.pdbx_description
1 polymer ?
#
loop_
_entity_poly.entity_id
_entity_poly.type
_entity_poly.pdbx_seq_one_letter_code
_entity_poly.pdbx_strand_id
1 'polypeptide(L)'
;MPASKKTSAGKPANARPKAPTARAKGPAATPAPVLADVRAQIDGIDRRIQELIAQRAGFALQVGKAKGKLAAAVDYYRPEREAQVLRMVVDRNEGPLSDEVLVHVFREIMSACLAQQEPLKIGYLGPEGTFSQQAVLKHFGRSAHGLPLGSIEEVFQEVEAGNADFGVVPVENSGQGTIQVTLDMFLTSQLKICGEVELKVHQYLLSRSGRIDDIERIYAHPQAFAQTSGWMRANLPKAEKVPVSSNAEGARRARNADDAAAIAGESAAHVYGLKKVIMSSIQDDKDNTTRFLVVGRQIFPPSGHDRTSVLVFIHDKPGALFDVLSPFARHGISMNRIESRPSHHAKWEYGFFIDLAGHIDDEAMKQALAELKQHSAQIKVLGSYPVAVP
;
A
#
# COMPACT_ATOMS: atom_id res chain seq x y z
N MET A 1 -57.21 -28.13 -46.50
CA MET A 1 -57.78 -29.24 -47.26
C MET A 1 -56.91 -29.52 -48.45
N PRO A 2 -56.77 -30.79 -48.99
CA PRO A 2 -57.08 -32.09 -48.38
C PRO A 2 -55.85 -32.99 -48.35
N ALA A 3 -55.83 -33.97 -47.59
CA ALA A 3 -56.23 -35.36 -47.48
C ALA A 3 -55.07 -36.34 -47.80
N SER A 4 -54.68 -37.07 -46.80
CA SER A 4 -55.01 -38.46 -46.47
C SER A 4 -54.52 -39.48 -47.49
N LYS A 5 -53.69 -40.45 -47.05
CA LYS A 5 -54.07 -41.90 -47.15
C LYS A 5 -53.06 -42.82 -46.44
N LYS A 6 -53.67 -43.68 -45.69
CA LYS A 6 -53.20 -44.91 -45.03
C LYS A 6 -52.65 -45.96 -45.96
N THR A 7 -51.87 -46.87 -45.46
CA THR A 7 -51.96 -48.37 -45.41
C THR A 7 -50.52 -48.92 -45.31
N SER A 8 -50.15 -50.02 -44.75
CA SER A 8 -50.66 -51.08 -43.90
C SER A 8 -49.46 -51.99 -43.59
N ALA A 9 -49.48 -52.51 -42.38
CA ALA A 9 -49.05 -53.85 -41.96
C ALA A 9 -47.92 -54.64 -42.62
N GLY A 10 -47.02 -55.11 -41.79
CA GLY A 10 -46.13 -56.22 -42.01
C GLY A 10 -45.27 -56.55 -40.80
N LYS A 11 -45.71 -57.52 -39.97
CA LYS A 11 -44.89 -58.30 -39.01
C LYS A 11 -44.67 -59.67 -39.65
N PRO A 12 -43.75 -60.57 -39.21
CA PRO A 12 -42.68 -60.47 -38.17
C PRO A 12 -41.36 -61.15 -38.64
N ALA A 13 -40.27 -61.01 -37.92
CA ALA A 13 -39.24 -62.04 -37.80
C ALA A 13 -38.41 -61.90 -36.51
N ASN A 14 -38.39 -63.00 -35.79
CA ASN A 14 -37.58 -63.29 -34.61
C ASN A 14 -36.08 -62.94 -34.78
N ALA A 15 -35.52 -62.20 -33.84
CA ALA A 15 -34.08 -62.14 -33.64
C ALA A 15 -33.75 -62.29 -32.15
N ARG A 16 -32.89 -63.25 -31.90
CA ARG A 16 -32.37 -63.70 -30.59
C ARG A 16 -31.78 -62.56 -29.78
N PRO A 17 -31.86 -62.60 -28.42
CA PRO A 17 -31.24 -61.59 -27.57
C PRO A 17 -29.68 -61.69 -27.58
N LYS A 18 -29.01 -60.61 -27.94
CA LYS A 18 -27.56 -60.46 -27.75
C LYS A 18 -27.25 -60.27 -26.23
N ALA A 19 -26.24 -61.02 -25.77
CA ALA A 19 -25.69 -60.97 -24.43
C ALA A 19 -25.24 -59.55 -24.09
N PRO A 20 -25.34 -59.11 -22.79
CA PRO A 20 -24.91 -57.79 -22.38
C PRO A 20 -23.38 -57.68 -22.45
N THR A 21 -22.89 -56.80 -23.30
CA THR A 21 -21.48 -56.39 -23.34
C THR A 21 -21.10 -55.76 -21.99
N ALA A 22 -20.10 -56.33 -21.35
CA ALA A 22 -19.52 -55.81 -20.13
C ALA A 22 -19.11 -54.34 -20.30
N ARG A 23 -19.77 -53.45 -19.55
CA ARG A 23 -19.44 -52.03 -19.46
C ARG A 23 -18.09 -51.93 -18.79
N ALA A 24 -17.06 -51.46 -19.51
CA ALA A 24 -15.75 -51.14 -18.95
C ALA A 24 -15.93 -50.20 -17.77
N LYS A 25 -15.46 -50.60 -16.59
CA LYS A 25 -15.36 -49.74 -15.43
C LYS A 25 -14.41 -48.62 -15.79
N GLY A 26 -14.94 -47.41 -15.92
CA GLY A 26 -14.12 -46.17 -15.98
C GLY A 26 -13.23 -46.08 -14.74
N PRO A 27 -12.13 -45.31 -14.80
CA PRO A 27 -11.22 -45.16 -13.66
C PRO A 27 -12.01 -44.77 -12.41
N ALA A 28 -11.77 -45.48 -11.33
CA ALA A 28 -12.43 -45.24 -10.05
C ALA A 28 -12.17 -43.77 -9.62
N ALA A 29 -13.24 -43.00 -9.43
CA ALA A 29 -13.15 -41.67 -8.90
C ALA A 29 -12.42 -41.73 -7.53
N THR A 30 -11.35 -40.97 -7.40
CA THR A 30 -10.62 -40.83 -6.13
C THR A 30 -11.65 -40.44 -5.06
N PRO A 31 -11.78 -41.19 -3.96
CA PRO A 31 -12.73 -40.84 -2.89
C PRO A 31 -12.45 -39.45 -2.37
N ALA A 32 -13.51 -38.64 -2.16
CA ALA A 32 -13.37 -37.33 -1.57
C ALA A 32 -12.65 -37.44 -0.22
N PRO A 33 -11.66 -36.59 0.07
CA PRO A 33 -10.88 -36.70 1.31
C PRO A 33 -11.81 -36.56 2.54
N VAL A 34 -11.62 -37.44 3.52
CA VAL A 34 -12.36 -37.36 4.78
C VAL A 34 -11.94 -36.08 5.50
N LEU A 35 -12.89 -35.28 5.98
CA LEU A 35 -12.64 -33.98 6.62
C LEU A 35 -11.60 -34.07 7.77
N ALA A 36 -11.59 -35.19 8.50
CA ALA A 36 -10.63 -35.45 9.57
C ALA A 36 -9.20 -35.57 9.07
N ASP A 37 -8.99 -36.24 7.91
CA ASP A 37 -7.65 -36.43 7.33
C ASP A 37 -7.10 -35.09 6.80
N VAL A 38 -7.95 -34.27 6.19
CA VAL A 38 -7.58 -32.92 5.73
C VAL A 38 -7.16 -32.03 6.92
N ARG A 39 -7.91 -32.05 8.01
CA ARG A 39 -7.56 -31.31 9.23
C ARG A 39 -6.24 -31.76 9.82
N ALA A 40 -5.99 -33.09 9.92
CA ALA A 40 -4.73 -33.60 10.42
C ALA A 40 -3.52 -33.18 9.53
N GLN A 41 -3.73 -33.08 8.22
CA GLN A 41 -2.69 -32.56 7.30
C GLN A 41 -2.44 -31.06 7.56
N ILE A 42 -3.48 -30.26 7.75
CA ILE A 42 -3.37 -28.82 8.09
C ILE A 42 -2.60 -28.66 9.42
N ASP A 43 -2.96 -29.42 10.48
CA ASP A 43 -2.27 -29.39 11.77
C ASP A 43 -0.77 -29.73 11.64
N GLY A 44 -0.42 -30.62 10.70
CA GLY A 44 0.95 -30.97 10.39
C GLY A 44 1.72 -29.83 9.71
N ILE A 45 1.05 -29.13 8.78
CA ILE A 45 1.62 -27.96 8.10
C ILE A 45 1.79 -26.81 9.12
N ASP A 46 0.81 -26.54 9.96
CA ASP A 46 0.84 -25.48 10.96
C ASP A 46 2.04 -25.61 11.91
N ARG A 47 2.31 -26.85 12.38
CA ARG A 47 3.52 -27.13 13.19
C ARG A 47 4.79 -26.79 12.45
N ARG A 48 4.92 -27.17 11.18
CA ARG A 48 6.09 -26.85 10.36
C ARG A 48 6.26 -25.35 10.12
N ILE A 49 5.17 -24.63 9.87
CA ILE A 49 5.16 -23.17 9.73
C ILE A 49 5.68 -22.53 11.01
N GLN A 50 5.17 -22.97 12.18
CA GLN A 50 5.59 -22.46 13.48
C GLN A 50 7.08 -22.70 13.75
N GLU A 51 7.58 -23.91 13.45
CA GLU A 51 9.01 -24.26 13.56
C GLU A 51 9.88 -23.39 12.64
N LEU A 52 9.48 -23.19 11.38
CA LEU A 52 10.21 -22.37 10.41
C LEU A 52 10.24 -20.89 10.81
N ILE A 53 9.13 -20.35 11.32
CA ILE A 53 9.09 -18.98 11.85
C ILE A 53 10.03 -18.83 13.04
N ALA A 54 10.04 -19.79 13.98
CA ALA A 54 10.94 -19.77 15.14
C ALA A 54 12.42 -19.83 14.71
N GLN A 55 12.76 -20.70 13.76
CA GLN A 55 14.11 -20.77 13.18
C GLN A 55 14.53 -19.46 12.53
N ARG A 56 13.65 -18.87 11.71
CA ARG A 56 13.90 -17.58 11.05
C ARG A 56 14.13 -16.46 12.07
N ALA A 57 13.33 -16.40 13.14
CA ALA A 57 13.51 -15.44 14.24
C ALA A 57 14.88 -15.63 14.94
N GLY A 58 15.28 -16.89 15.18
CA GLY A 58 16.59 -17.21 15.72
C GLY A 58 17.76 -16.71 14.85
N PHE A 59 17.66 -16.86 13.51
CA PHE A 59 18.67 -16.31 12.60
C PHE A 59 18.65 -14.78 12.57
N ALA A 60 17.48 -14.14 12.65
CA ALA A 60 17.37 -12.69 12.72
C ALA A 60 18.10 -12.14 13.97
N LEU A 61 17.95 -12.79 15.14
CA LEU A 61 18.69 -12.43 16.35
C LEU A 61 20.21 -12.62 16.21
N GLN A 62 20.67 -13.65 15.48
CA GLN A 62 22.09 -13.83 15.20
C GLN A 62 22.65 -12.71 14.33
N VAL A 63 21.91 -12.28 13.30
CA VAL A 63 22.29 -11.12 12.47
C VAL A 63 22.39 -9.85 13.34
N GLY A 64 21.42 -9.63 14.24
CA GLY A 64 21.46 -8.51 15.18
C GLY A 64 22.72 -8.54 16.07
N LYS A 65 23.05 -9.69 16.64
CA LYS A 65 24.28 -9.86 17.45
C LYS A 65 25.56 -9.62 16.65
N ALA A 66 25.58 -10.02 15.37
CA ALA A 66 26.74 -9.84 14.50
C ALA A 66 27.00 -8.36 14.17
N LYS A 67 25.94 -7.52 14.13
CA LYS A 67 26.06 -6.07 13.93
C LYS A 67 26.57 -5.31 15.15
N GLY A 68 26.56 -5.91 16.33
CA GLY A 68 27.09 -5.38 17.58
C GLY A 68 26.09 -4.54 18.38
N LYS A 69 26.40 -4.31 19.66
CA LYS A 69 25.53 -3.58 20.61
C LYS A 69 25.42 -2.06 20.37
N LEU A 70 26.20 -1.50 19.44
CA LEU A 70 26.24 -0.07 19.13
C LEU A 70 25.40 0.31 17.89
N ALA A 71 24.77 -0.68 17.22
CA ALA A 71 23.92 -0.40 16.06
C ALA A 71 22.60 0.23 16.52
N ALA A 72 22.22 1.37 15.93
CA ALA A 72 20.91 1.98 16.13
C ALA A 72 19.79 1.17 15.45
N ALA A 73 18.53 1.36 15.87
CA ALA A 73 17.38 0.67 15.28
C ALA A 73 17.34 0.78 13.75
N VAL A 74 17.71 1.95 13.22
CA VAL A 74 17.81 2.22 11.78
C VAL A 74 18.83 1.33 11.05
N ASP A 75 19.88 0.87 11.75
CA ASP A 75 20.91 0.00 11.15
C ASP A 75 20.43 -1.44 10.95
N TYR A 76 19.40 -1.85 11.67
CA TYR A 76 18.80 -3.18 11.52
C TYR A 76 17.77 -3.25 10.39
N TYR A 77 17.10 -2.14 10.10
CA TYR A 77 16.15 -2.05 9.00
C TYR A 77 16.87 -1.91 7.66
N ARG A 78 16.51 -2.74 6.70
CA ARG A 78 17.11 -2.82 5.36
C ARG A 78 16.01 -2.89 4.31
N PRO A 79 15.45 -1.74 3.88
CA PRO A 79 14.35 -1.68 2.93
C PRO A 79 14.68 -2.36 1.59
N GLU A 80 15.94 -2.27 1.12
CA GLU A 80 16.40 -2.92 -0.09
C GLU A 80 16.32 -4.45 0.03
N ARG A 81 16.71 -4.99 1.18
CA ARG A 81 16.65 -6.43 1.42
C ARG A 81 15.22 -6.91 1.63
N GLU A 82 14.42 -6.13 2.34
CA GLU A 82 12.99 -6.42 2.52
C GLU A 82 12.27 -6.49 1.17
N ALA A 83 12.45 -5.48 0.30
CA ALA A 83 11.87 -5.45 -1.02
C ALA A 83 12.30 -6.65 -1.89
N GLN A 84 13.58 -7.06 -1.83
CA GLN A 84 14.07 -8.25 -2.52
C GLN A 84 13.37 -9.53 -2.01
N VAL A 85 13.22 -9.68 -0.69
CA VAL A 85 12.55 -10.84 -0.10
C VAL A 85 11.09 -10.89 -0.51
N LEU A 86 10.38 -9.77 -0.46
CA LEU A 86 8.97 -9.71 -0.83
C LEU A 86 8.75 -10.00 -2.31
N ARG A 87 9.63 -9.50 -3.20
CA ARG A 87 9.58 -9.87 -4.63
C ARG A 87 9.79 -11.38 -4.84
N MET A 88 10.77 -11.97 -4.16
CA MET A 88 10.95 -13.43 -4.22
C MET A 88 9.74 -14.22 -3.70
N VAL A 89 8.97 -13.66 -2.76
CA VAL A 89 7.70 -14.26 -2.30
C VAL A 89 6.66 -14.25 -3.42
N VAL A 90 6.53 -13.12 -4.11
CA VAL A 90 5.63 -12.98 -5.29
C VAL A 90 6.06 -13.94 -6.41
N ASP A 91 7.35 -13.93 -6.79
CA ASP A 91 7.89 -14.77 -7.88
C ASP A 91 7.70 -16.28 -7.64
N ARG A 92 7.62 -16.71 -6.37
CA ARG A 92 7.44 -18.11 -5.98
C ARG A 92 6.00 -18.50 -5.67
N ASN A 93 5.06 -17.56 -5.80
CA ASN A 93 3.67 -17.82 -5.49
C ASN A 93 3.00 -18.66 -6.58
N GLU A 94 2.75 -19.92 -6.30
CA GLU A 94 1.99 -20.86 -7.16
C GLU A 94 0.63 -21.23 -6.55
N GLY A 95 0.31 -20.63 -5.41
CA GLY A 95 -0.78 -21.08 -4.58
C GLY A 95 -2.09 -20.34 -4.80
N PRO A 96 -3.15 -20.71 -4.06
CA PRO A 96 -4.47 -20.11 -4.17
C PRO A 96 -4.58 -18.73 -3.50
N LEU A 97 -3.58 -18.32 -2.70
CA LEU A 97 -3.53 -16.99 -2.07
C LEU A 97 -2.98 -15.97 -3.06
N SER A 98 -3.53 -14.75 -3.03
CA SER A 98 -2.99 -13.66 -3.86
C SER A 98 -1.62 -13.18 -3.36
N ASP A 99 -0.88 -12.54 -4.25
CA ASP A 99 0.44 -11.99 -3.94
C ASP A 99 0.38 -11.00 -2.78
N GLU A 100 -0.64 -10.15 -2.73
CA GLU A 100 -0.83 -9.17 -1.67
C GLU A 100 -0.99 -9.82 -0.29
N VAL A 101 -1.73 -10.94 -0.23
CA VAL A 101 -1.93 -11.70 1.03
C VAL A 101 -0.62 -12.30 1.50
N LEU A 102 0.14 -12.93 0.60
CA LEU A 102 1.44 -13.52 0.96
C LEU A 102 2.47 -12.46 1.35
N VAL A 103 2.55 -11.37 0.61
CA VAL A 103 3.42 -10.22 0.95
C VAL A 103 3.08 -9.69 2.33
N HIS A 104 1.78 -9.53 2.65
CA HIS A 104 1.35 -9.09 3.97
C HIS A 104 1.80 -10.05 5.09
N VAL A 105 1.59 -11.35 4.93
CA VAL A 105 2.03 -12.37 5.92
C VAL A 105 3.54 -12.33 6.12
N PHE A 106 4.33 -12.30 5.03
CA PHE A 106 5.78 -12.24 5.14
C PHE A 106 6.28 -10.95 5.78
N ARG A 107 5.62 -9.81 5.49
CA ARG A 107 5.94 -8.52 6.12
C ARG A 107 5.71 -8.57 7.63
N GLU A 108 4.60 -9.15 8.10
CA GLU A 108 4.33 -9.31 9.53
C GLU A 108 5.39 -10.21 10.21
N ILE A 109 5.80 -11.31 9.57
CA ILE A 109 6.89 -12.17 10.07
C ILE A 109 8.21 -11.39 10.15
N MET A 110 8.54 -10.60 9.13
CA MET A 110 9.77 -9.79 9.11
C MET A 110 9.73 -8.70 10.18
N SER A 111 8.63 -8.00 10.30
CA SER A 111 8.39 -6.97 11.32
C SER A 111 8.55 -7.53 12.74
N ALA A 112 7.92 -8.67 13.03
CA ALA A 112 8.02 -9.33 14.33
C ALA A 112 9.46 -9.77 14.65
N CYS A 113 10.20 -10.26 13.66
CA CYS A 113 11.61 -10.64 13.84
C CYS A 113 12.51 -9.41 14.08
N LEU A 114 12.25 -8.30 13.40
CA LEU A 114 13.01 -7.06 13.56
C LEU A 114 12.76 -6.44 14.95
N ALA A 115 11.52 -6.40 15.39
CA ALA A 115 11.12 -5.83 16.68
C ALA A 115 11.74 -6.56 17.90
N GLN A 116 12.19 -7.81 17.73
CA GLN A 116 12.95 -8.51 18.77
C GLN A 116 14.35 -7.93 18.99
N GLN A 117 14.87 -7.17 18.05
CA GLN A 117 16.17 -6.49 18.17
C GLN A 117 15.94 -5.11 18.79
N GLU A 118 15.24 -4.24 18.07
CA GLU A 118 14.78 -2.93 18.51
C GLU A 118 13.54 -2.52 17.69
N PRO A 119 12.40 -2.20 18.33
CA PRO A 119 11.22 -1.75 17.62
C PRO A 119 11.48 -0.40 16.97
N LEU A 120 11.20 -0.30 15.66
CA LEU A 120 11.28 0.96 14.92
C LEU A 120 10.22 1.94 15.41
N LYS A 121 10.59 3.20 15.57
CA LYS A 121 9.68 4.33 15.86
C LYS A 121 9.36 5.08 14.58
N ILE A 122 8.08 5.09 14.19
CA ILE A 122 7.64 5.64 12.91
C ILE A 122 6.70 6.81 13.14
N GLY A 123 7.16 8.03 12.82
CA GLY A 123 6.32 9.23 12.82
C GLY A 123 5.31 9.23 11.67
N TYR A 124 4.08 9.64 11.91
CA TYR A 124 3.06 9.76 10.87
C TYR A 124 2.03 10.85 11.21
N LEU A 125 1.34 11.37 10.18
CA LEU A 125 0.25 12.33 10.38
C LEU A 125 -0.92 11.66 11.09
N GLY A 126 -1.09 12.01 12.37
CA GLY A 126 -2.14 11.50 13.24
C GLY A 126 -3.54 12.07 12.96
N PRO A 127 -4.49 11.75 13.82
CA PRO A 127 -4.41 10.84 14.97
C PRO A 127 -4.37 9.36 14.56
N GLU A 128 -4.44 8.45 15.53
CA GLU A 128 -4.61 7.01 15.25
C GLU A 128 -5.91 6.76 14.46
N GLY A 129 -5.92 5.72 13.62
CA GLY A 129 -7.06 5.38 12.75
C GLY A 129 -7.04 6.11 11.40
N THR A 130 -6.03 6.94 11.10
CA THR A 130 -5.86 7.62 9.80
C THR A 130 -5.32 6.68 8.72
N PHE A 131 -5.43 7.09 7.44
CA PHE A 131 -4.77 6.41 6.32
C PHE A 131 -3.24 6.46 6.43
N SER A 132 -2.68 7.50 7.05
CA SER A 132 -1.24 7.56 7.34
C SER A 132 -0.81 6.44 8.28
N GLN A 133 -1.57 6.14 9.34
CA GLN A 133 -1.31 4.96 10.17
C GLN A 133 -1.44 3.66 9.38
N GLN A 134 -2.45 3.54 8.51
CA GLN A 134 -2.57 2.35 7.64
C GLN A 134 -1.35 2.17 6.74
N ALA A 135 -0.80 3.26 6.20
CA ALA A 135 0.42 3.22 5.41
C ALA A 135 1.62 2.76 6.24
N VAL A 136 1.74 3.22 7.50
CA VAL A 136 2.77 2.72 8.44
C VAL A 136 2.63 1.22 8.64
N LEU A 137 1.43 0.74 8.97
CA LEU A 137 1.18 -0.68 9.21
C LEU A 137 1.39 -1.52 7.94
N LYS A 138 1.01 -1.00 6.77
CA LYS A 138 1.23 -1.68 5.48
C LYS A 138 2.72 -1.83 5.18
N HIS A 139 3.56 -0.83 5.50
CA HIS A 139 4.97 -0.84 5.14
C HIS A 139 5.86 -1.52 6.18
N PHE A 140 5.68 -1.19 7.46
CA PHE A 140 6.53 -1.66 8.55
C PHE A 140 5.98 -2.86 9.32
N GLY A 141 4.71 -3.25 9.08
CA GLY A 141 4.00 -4.25 9.86
C GLY A 141 3.58 -3.74 11.25
N ARG A 142 2.91 -4.58 12.01
CA ARG A 142 2.27 -4.21 13.29
C ARG A 142 3.24 -4.14 14.47
N SER A 143 4.45 -4.66 14.34
CA SER A 143 5.44 -4.65 15.41
C SER A 143 6.25 -3.34 15.49
N ALA A 144 6.10 -2.44 14.52
CA ALA A 144 6.65 -1.09 14.58
C ALA A 144 5.84 -0.20 15.54
N HIS A 145 6.52 0.70 16.25
CA HIS A 145 5.90 1.66 17.15
C HIS A 145 5.55 2.94 16.41
N GLY A 146 4.27 3.16 16.13
CA GLY A 146 3.76 4.35 15.46
C GLY A 146 3.64 5.54 16.41
N LEU A 147 4.12 6.71 15.98
CA LEU A 147 4.04 8.00 16.70
C LEU A 147 3.08 8.93 15.93
N PRO A 148 1.82 9.11 16.38
CA PRO A 148 0.90 10.05 15.75
C PRO A 148 1.30 11.49 16.07
N LEU A 149 1.52 12.30 15.02
CA LEU A 149 1.97 13.70 15.11
C LEU A 149 0.91 14.64 14.52
N GLY A 150 0.96 15.90 14.92
CA GLY A 150 -0.09 16.87 14.60
C GLY A 150 -0.05 17.38 13.16
N SER A 151 1.13 17.37 12.53
CA SER A 151 1.32 17.87 11.18
C SER A 151 2.41 17.11 10.42
N ILE A 152 2.48 17.31 9.09
CA ILE A 152 3.55 16.74 8.25
C ILE A 152 4.90 17.34 8.66
N GLU A 153 4.93 18.62 8.98
CA GLU A 153 6.13 19.33 9.45
C GLU A 153 6.70 18.71 10.73
N GLU A 154 5.84 18.38 11.70
CA GLU A 154 6.26 17.66 12.91
C GLU A 154 6.84 16.29 12.60
N VAL A 155 6.30 15.56 11.60
CA VAL A 155 6.89 14.27 11.19
C VAL A 155 8.32 14.45 10.72
N PHE A 156 8.61 15.46 9.89
CA PHE A 156 9.96 15.75 9.46
C PHE A 156 10.87 16.14 10.63
N GLN A 157 10.39 17.02 11.53
CA GLN A 157 11.14 17.49 12.70
C GLN A 157 11.51 16.34 13.64
N GLU A 158 10.57 15.43 13.94
CA GLU A 158 10.82 14.30 14.84
C GLU A 158 11.83 13.30 14.25
N VAL A 159 11.82 13.10 12.93
CA VAL A 159 12.83 12.26 12.27
C VAL A 159 14.20 12.96 12.23
N GLU A 160 14.26 14.26 11.96
CA GLU A 160 15.50 15.04 11.97
C GLU A 160 16.12 15.09 13.37
N ALA A 161 15.29 15.24 14.41
CA ALA A 161 15.72 15.23 15.82
C ALA A 161 16.16 13.84 16.31
N GLY A 162 15.82 12.75 15.58
CA GLY A 162 16.12 11.38 15.97
C GLY A 162 15.15 10.78 17.00
N ASN A 163 14.04 11.44 17.29
CA ASN A 163 12.98 10.93 18.15
C ASN A 163 12.15 9.85 17.44
N ALA A 164 12.04 9.93 16.10
CA ALA A 164 11.55 8.89 15.22
C ALA A 164 12.68 8.38 14.31
N ASP A 165 12.67 7.08 13.99
CA ASP A 165 13.63 6.48 13.07
C ASP A 165 13.30 6.81 11.62
N PHE A 166 12.01 6.75 11.28
CA PHE A 166 11.44 7.08 9.98
C PHE A 166 10.14 7.88 10.14
N GLY A 167 9.74 8.56 9.05
CA GLY A 167 8.44 9.21 8.95
C GLY A 167 7.66 8.68 7.74
N VAL A 168 6.34 8.59 7.84
CA VAL A 168 5.45 8.25 6.72
C VAL A 168 4.53 9.43 6.44
N VAL A 169 4.70 10.03 5.27
CA VAL A 169 3.99 11.25 4.86
C VAL A 169 3.30 11.05 3.52
N PRO A 170 2.04 11.53 3.35
CA PRO A 170 1.36 11.45 2.07
C PRO A 170 1.97 12.45 1.08
N VAL A 171 2.17 12.06 -0.18
CA VAL A 171 2.74 12.92 -1.24
C VAL A 171 1.78 13.16 -2.38
N GLU A 172 0.89 12.22 -2.67
CA GLU A 172 -0.02 12.30 -3.80
C GLU A 172 -1.28 11.46 -3.56
N ASN A 173 -2.41 11.96 -4.02
CA ASN A 173 -3.66 11.21 -4.07
C ASN A 173 -4.20 11.22 -5.50
N SER A 174 -4.63 10.06 -6.02
CA SER A 174 -5.08 9.92 -7.43
C SER A 174 -6.23 10.84 -7.81
N GLY A 175 -7.10 11.19 -6.86
CA GLY A 175 -8.26 12.06 -7.10
C GLY A 175 -8.00 13.55 -6.84
N GLN A 176 -6.95 13.90 -6.07
CA GLN A 176 -6.70 15.29 -5.63
C GLN A 176 -5.32 15.83 -6.02
N GLY A 177 -4.48 14.97 -6.59
CA GLY A 177 -3.14 15.36 -6.99
C GLY A 177 -2.15 15.46 -5.82
N THR A 178 -1.20 16.34 -5.97
CA THR A 178 -0.03 16.47 -5.12
C THR A 178 -0.34 17.12 -3.77
N ILE A 179 0.24 16.58 -2.70
CA ILE A 179 0.19 17.15 -1.35
C ILE A 179 1.37 18.11 -1.19
N GLN A 180 1.07 19.38 -1.35
CA GLN A 180 2.05 20.45 -1.47
C GLN A 180 2.95 20.57 -0.25
N VAL A 181 2.39 20.47 0.96
CA VAL A 181 3.14 20.58 2.22
C VAL A 181 4.31 19.60 2.27
N THR A 182 4.12 18.36 1.82
CA THR A 182 5.18 17.35 1.78
C THR A 182 6.31 17.76 0.83
N LEU A 183 5.99 18.31 -0.34
CA LEU A 183 7.00 18.79 -1.26
C LEU A 183 7.75 20.02 -0.71
N ASP A 184 7.04 20.93 -0.05
CA ASP A 184 7.63 22.12 0.54
C ASP A 184 8.65 21.76 1.63
N MET A 185 8.38 20.71 2.43
CA MET A 185 9.35 20.21 3.40
C MET A 185 10.66 19.74 2.75
N PHE A 186 10.60 19.11 1.57
CA PHE A 186 11.82 18.70 0.87
C PHE A 186 12.67 19.87 0.32
N LEU A 187 12.14 21.07 0.23
CA LEU A 187 12.93 22.24 -0.15
C LEU A 187 14.04 22.50 0.90
N THR A 188 13.72 22.37 2.17
CA THR A 188 14.59 22.74 3.31
C THR A 188 15.17 21.53 4.05
N SER A 189 14.41 20.47 4.28
CA SER A 189 14.81 19.30 5.04
C SER A 189 15.97 18.54 4.38
N GLN A 190 16.86 17.97 5.21
CA GLN A 190 17.95 17.09 4.77
C GLN A 190 17.58 15.61 4.74
N LEU A 191 16.37 15.26 5.17
CA LEU A 191 15.90 13.88 5.13
C LEU A 191 15.89 13.34 3.71
N LYS A 192 15.97 12.01 3.63
CA LYS A 192 15.97 11.25 2.39
C LYS A 192 14.70 10.41 2.28
N ILE A 193 14.24 10.23 1.05
CA ILE A 193 13.20 9.25 0.78
C ILE A 193 13.85 7.87 0.79
N CYS A 194 13.34 6.99 1.66
CA CYS A 194 13.86 5.65 1.91
C CYS A 194 12.94 4.54 1.39
N GLY A 195 11.72 4.89 1.00
CA GLY A 195 10.71 3.97 0.50
C GLY A 195 9.44 4.70 0.08
N GLU A 196 8.53 3.95 -0.50
CA GLU A 196 7.20 4.42 -0.85
C GLU A 196 6.13 3.37 -0.50
N VAL A 197 4.93 3.84 -0.25
CA VAL A 197 3.75 3.01 0.03
C VAL A 197 2.60 3.50 -0.80
N GLU A 198 1.99 2.62 -1.56
CA GLU A 198 0.72 2.88 -2.22
C GLU A 198 -0.41 2.26 -1.41
N LEU A 199 -1.41 3.05 -1.07
CA LEU A 199 -2.55 2.62 -0.27
C LEU A 199 -3.85 2.93 -0.99
N LYS A 200 -4.63 1.90 -1.30
CA LYS A 200 -6.01 2.06 -1.77
C LYS A 200 -6.85 2.65 -0.64
N VAL A 201 -7.51 3.77 -0.92
CA VAL A 201 -8.34 4.48 0.06
C VAL A 201 -9.75 3.94 -0.02
N HIS A 202 -10.17 3.24 1.02
CA HIS A 202 -11.54 2.75 1.17
C HIS A 202 -12.24 3.51 2.29
N GLN A 203 -13.31 4.22 1.94
CA GLN A 203 -14.17 4.92 2.89
C GLN A 203 -15.34 4.03 3.28
N TYR A 204 -15.53 3.85 4.58
CA TYR A 204 -16.64 3.10 5.16
C TYR A 204 -17.52 4.01 6.00
N LEU A 205 -18.82 3.70 6.06
CA LEU A 205 -19.72 4.29 7.04
C LEU A 205 -19.60 3.47 8.33
N LEU A 206 -19.14 4.12 9.38
CA LEU A 206 -18.84 3.52 10.67
C LEU A 206 -19.75 4.10 11.74
N SER A 207 -20.43 3.24 12.52
CA SER A 207 -21.23 3.68 13.65
C SER A 207 -21.10 2.71 14.84
N ARG A 208 -21.54 3.14 16.01
CA ARG A 208 -21.54 2.32 17.21
C ARG A 208 -22.54 1.14 17.09
N SER A 209 -23.76 1.43 16.62
CA SER A 209 -24.80 0.42 16.47
C SER A 209 -24.56 -0.53 15.28
N GLY A 210 -23.97 -0.06 14.19
CA GLY A 210 -23.82 -0.76 12.92
C GLY A 210 -25.12 -0.75 12.08
N ARG A 211 -26.11 0.06 12.42
CA ARG A 211 -27.42 0.14 11.75
C ARG A 211 -27.59 1.46 11.05
N ILE A 212 -28.05 1.44 9.81
CA ILE A 212 -28.23 2.64 8.99
C ILE A 212 -29.39 3.50 9.49
N ASP A 213 -30.43 2.87 10.03
CA ASP A 213 -31.68 3.55 10.47
C ASP A 213 -31.47 4.43 11.71
N ASP A 214 -30.40 4.18 12.47
CA ASP A 214 -30.10 4.94 13.70
C ASP A 214 -29.33 6.24 13.39
N ILE A 215 -28.92 6.50 12.12
CA ILE A 215 -27.98 7.56 11.78
C ILE A 215 -28.73 8.84 11.46
N GLU A 216 -28.59 9.85 12.31
CA GLU A 216 -29.07 11.21 12.12
C GLU A 216 -27.94 12.18 11.71
N ARG A 217 -26.67 11.91 12.17
CA ARG A 217 -25.50 12.75 11.94
C ARG A 217 -24.31 11.94 11.42
N ILE A 218 -23.51 12.59 10.56
CA ILE A 218 -22.30 11.96 10.00
C ILE A 218 -21.13 12.93 10.16
N TYR A 219 -20.06 12.44 10.79
CA TYR A 219 -18.80 13.15 10.96
C TYR A 219 -17.80 12.70 9.90
N ALA A 220 -17.21 13.63 9.16
CA ALA A 220 -16.12 13.34 8.24
C ALA A 220 -15.32 14.60 7.89
N HIS A 221 -14.13 14.41 7.39
CA HIS A 221 -13.38 15.48 6.73
C HIS A 221 -14.15 15.94 5.47
N PRO A 222 -14.17 17.24 5.12
CA PRO A 222 -14.86 17.75 3.93
C PRO A 222 -14.56 16.96 2.65
N GLN A 223 -13.33 16.53 2.50
CA GLN A 223 -12.88 15.68 1.40
C GLN A 223 -13.60 14.34 1.33
N ALA A 224 -13.80 13.65 2.46
CA ALA A 224 -14.50 12.37 2.49
C ALA A 224 -15.98 12.55 2.13
N PHE A 225 -16.62 13.65 2.54
CA PHE A 225 -17.97 14.00 2.09
C PHE A 225 -18.04 14.20 0.56
N ALA A 226 -17.04 14.86 -0.03
CA ALA A 226 -16.98 15.03 -1.47
C ALA A 226 -16.82 13.68 -2.19
N GLN A 227 -15.94 12.81 -1.70
CA GLN A 227 -15.66 11.48 -2.26
C GLN A 227 -16.81 10.48 -2.12
N THR A 228 -17.80 10.74 -1.26
CA THR A 228 -18.92 9.83 -0.97
C THR A 228 -20.28 10.49 -1.28
N SER A 229 -20.26 11.62 -1.98
CA SER A 229 -21.45 12.46 -2.17
C SER A 229 -22.60 11.78 -2.92
N GLY A 230 -22.28 10.95 -3.90
CA GLY A 230 -23.25 10.17 -4.66
C GLY A 230 -23.95 9.13 -3.79
N TRP A 231 -23.16 8.36 -3.08
CA TRP A 231 -23.65 7.32 -2.17
C TRP A 231 -24.51 7.94 -1.04
N MET A 232 -24.04 9.04 -0.43
CA MET A 232 -24.75 9.75 0.63
C MET A 232 -26.12 10.26 0.20
N ARG A 233 -26.23 10.83 -0.99
CA ARG A 233 -27.52 11.31 -1.53
C ARG A 233 -28.52 10.19 -1.75
N ALA A 234 -28.05 9.02 -2.15
CA ALA A 234 -28.90 7.87 -2.41
C ALA A 234 -29.38 7.17 -1.14
N ASN A 235 -28.55 7.09 -0.09
CA ASN A 235 -28.81 6.23 1.06
C ASN A 235 -29.14 7.00 2.35
N LEU A 236 -28.57 8.20 2.55
CA LEU A 236 -28.75 9.03 3.76
C LEU A 236 -28.96 10.50 3.41
N PRO A 237 -29.99 10.84 2.58
CA PRO A 237 -30.20 12.21 2.11
C PRO A 237 -30.56 13.21 3.21
N LYS A 238 -31.08 12.74 4.36
CA LYS A 238 -31.52 13.57 5.49
C LYS A 238 -30.51 13.69 6.60
N ALA A 239 -29.44 12.88 6.61
CA ALA A 239 -28.45 12.91 7.68
C ALA A 239 -27.68 14.24 7.66
N GLU A 240 -27.51 14.82 8.85
CA GLU A 240 -26.72 16.04 9.05
C GLU A 240 -25.24 15.75 8.77
N LYS A 241 -24.60 16.57 7.93
CA LYS A 241 -23.16 16.50 7.62
C LYS A 241 -22.38 17.43 8.53
N VAL A 242 -21.59 16.87 9.45
CA VAL A 242 -20.79 17.65 10.39
C VAL A 242 -19.32 17.54 10.02
N PRO A 243 -18.72 18.58 9.42
CA PRO A 243 -17.31 18.55 9.04
C PRO A 243 -16.41 18.54 10.28
N VAL A 244 -15.32 17.76 10.19
CA VAL A 244 -14.29 17.63 11.24
C VAL A 244 -12.90 17.70 10.61
N SER A 245 -11.87 17.87 11.44
CA SER A 245 -10.47 18.04 11.00
C SER A 245 -9.87 16.78 10.36
N SER A 246 -10.37 15.59 10.70
CA SER A 246 -9.94 14.33 10.09
C SER A 246 -11.04 13.26 10.19
N ASN A 247 -10.99 12.25 9.32
CA ASN A 247 -11.92 11.12 9.38
C ASN A 247 -11.78 10.31 10.69
N ALA A 248 -10.57 10.22 11.22
CA ALA A 248 -10.32 9.57 12.52
C ALA A 248 -10.93 10.37 13.68
N GLU A 249 -10.88 11.71 13.65
CA GLU A 249 -11.60 12.56 14.61
C GLU A 249 -13.13 12.36 14.49
N GLY A 250 -13.63 12.21 13.27
CA GLY A 250 -15.03 11.84 13.03
C GLY A 250 -15.40 10.51 13.70
N ALA A 251 -14.58 9.48 13.53
CA ALA A 251 -14.77 8.18 14.16
C ALA A 251 -14.71 8.27 15.70
N ARG A 252 -13.78 9.06 16.24
CA ARG A 252 -13.69 9.32 17.69
C ARG A 252 -14.97 9.95 18.25
N ARG A 253 -15.59 10.90 17.54
CA ARG A 253 -16.88 11.51 17.92
C ARG A 253 -18.04 10.53 17.80
N ALA A 254 -18.13 9.78 16.71
CA ALA A 254 -19.18 8.81 16.47
C ALA A 254 -19.20 7.68 17.50
N ARG A 255 -18.06 7.33 18.10
CA ARG A 255 -17.98 6.34 19.19
C ARG A 255 -18.86 6.69 20.39
N ASN A 256 -19.08 7.97 20.68
CA ASN A 256 -19.76 8.47 21.87
C ASN A 256 -21.24 8.84 21.62
N ALA A 257 -21.78 8.54 20.42
CA ALA A 257 -23.15 8.89 20.05
C ALA A 257 -23.82 7.73 19.31
N ASP A 258 -25.01 7.35 19.75
CA ASP A 258 -25.75 6.22 19.16
C ASP A 258 -26.44 6.60 17.84
N ASP A 259 -26.74 7.89 17.67
CA ASP A 259 -27.37 8.50 16.49
C ASP A 259 -26.37 9.01 15.43
N ALA A 260 -25.07 8.71 15.62
CA ALA A 260 -24.03 9.23 14.77
C ALA A 260 -23.19 8.17 14.06
N ALA A 261 -22.72 8.53 12.87
CA ALA A 261 -21.75 7.75 12.12
C ALA A 261 -20.54 8.61 11.74
N ALA A 262 -19.48 7.97 11.28
CA ALA A 262 -18.33 8.61 10.64
C ALA A 262 -18.04 7.98 9.29
N ILE A 263 -17.51 8.75 8.36
CA ILE A 263 -16.90 8.24 7.14
C ILE A 263 -15.40 8.16 7.38
N ALA A 264 -14.86 6.93 7.44
CA ALA A 264 -13.44 6.72 7.72
C ALA A 264 -12.92 5.40 7.13
N GLY A 265 -11.61 5.20 7.21
CA GLY A 265 -10.96 3.95 6.83
C GLY A 265 -11.23 2.82 7.84
N GLU A 266 -10.93 1.59 7.44
CA GLU A 266 -11.16 0.39 8.28
C GLU A 266 -10.38 0.42 9.61
N SER A 267 -9.16 0.96 9.62
CA SER A 267 -8.39 1.06 10.87
C SER A 267 -9.09 1.92 11.92
N ALA A 268 -9.83 2.97 11.52
CA ALA A 268 -10.63 3.76 12.45
C ALA A 268 -11.73 2.90 13.13
N ALA A 269 -12.33 1.94 12.42
CA ALA A 269 -13.30 1.03 13.02
C ALA A 269 -12.67 0.22 14.16
N HIS A 270 -11.47 -0.31 13.96
CA HIS A 270 -10.74 -1.07 14.97
C HIS A 270 -10.30 -0.20 16.16
N VAL A 271 -9.68 0.95 15.89
CA VAL A 271 -9.16 1.86 16.92
C VAL A 271 -10.27 2.40 17.82
N TYR A 272 -11.41 2.77 17.24
CA TYR A 272 -12.50 3.40 17.99
C TYR A 272 -13.64 2.43 18.36
N GLY A 273 -13.51 1.15 18.01
CA GLY A 273 -14.52 0.13 18.35
C GLY A 273 -15.86 0.35 17.65
N LEU A 274 -15.82 0.87 16.41
CA LEU A 274 -16.99 1.09 15.58
C LEU A 274 -17.25 -0.10 14.64
N LYS A 275 -18.52 -0.26 14.26
CA LYS A 275 -18.95 -1.29 13.30
C LYS A 275 -19.13 -0.67 11.92
N LYS A 276 -18.78 -1.42 10.88
CA LYS A 276 -19.17 -1.07 9.52
C LYS A 276 -20.67 -1.21 9.37
N VAL A 277 -21.34 -0.13 9.00
CA VAL A 277 -22.80 -0.12 8.72
C VAL A 277 -23.09 -0.93 7.46
N ILE A 278 -22.17 -0.84 6.49
CA ILE A 278 -22.18 -1.63 5.25
C ILE A 278 -20.80 -2.23 5.05
N MET A 279 -20.74 -3.47 4.59
CA MET A 279 -19.47 -4.17 4.38
C MET A 279 -18.65 -3.64 3.21
N SER A 280 -19.30 -3.08 2.19
CA SER A 280 -18.62 -2.46 1.04
C SER A 280 -18.21 -1.02 1.33
N SER A 281 -17.16 -0.57 0.67
CA SER A 281 -16.74 0.83 0.67
C SER A 281 -17.78 1.71 -0.02
N ILE A 282 -17.91 2.95 0.44
CA ILE A 282 -18.96 3.89 0.03
C ILE A 282 -18.45 5.06 -0.84
N GLN A 283 -17.16 5.10 -1.16
CA GLN A 283 -16.63 6.13 -2.05
C GLN A 283 -17.16 5.97 -3.48
N ASP A 284 -17.35 7.10 -4.15
CA ASP A 284 -17.84 7.16 -5.52
C ASP A 284 -16.80 6.65 -6.53
N ASP A 285 -15.52 6.98 -6.32
CA ASP A 285 -14.38 6.45 -7.09
C ASP A 285 -13.74 5.28 -6.32
N LYS A 286 -13.74 4.09 -6.96
CA LYS A 286 -13.21 2.86 -6.35
C LYS A 286 -11.69 2.71 -6.49
N ASP A 287 -11.06 3.46 -7.40
CA ASP A 287 -9.64 3.39 -7.69
C ASP A 287 -8.81 4.44 -6.95
N ASN A 288 -9.43 5.14 -5.97
CA ASN A 288 -8.76 6.14 -5.17
C ASN A 288 -7.56 5.53 -4.41
N THR A 289 -6.37 6.00 -4.76
CA THR A 289 -5.10 5.55 -4.19
C THR A 289 -4.33 6.76 -3.66
N THR A 290 -3.71 6.62 -2.50
CA THR A 290 -2.77 7.61 -1.96
C THR A 290 -1.37 7.00 -1.92
N ARG A 291 -0.40 7.73 -2.47
CA ARG A 291 1.01 7.42 -2.38
C ARG A 291 1.59 8.15 -1.17
N PHE A 292 2.32 7.40 -0.34
CA PHE A 292 3.07 7.91 0.80
C PHE A 292 4.55 7.72 0.56
N LEU A 293 5.37 8.60 1.11
CA LEU A 293 6.82 8.47 1.15
C LEU A 293 7.25 8.11 2.57
N VAL A 294 8.24 7.24 2.64
CA VAL A 294 8.98 6.94 3.86
C VAL A 294 10.20 7.84 3.87
N VAL A 295 10.33 8.68 4.88
CA VAL A 295 11.46 9.60 5.05
C VAL A 295 12.35 9.16 6.20
N GLY A 296 13.67 9.30 6.01
CA GLY A 296 14.69 8.93 6.97
C GLY A 296 15.98 9.72 6.77
N ARG A 297 17.03 9.37 7.51
CA ARG A 297 18.29 10.13 7.50
C ARG A 297 19.33 9.66 6.48
N GLN A 298 19.10 8.55 5.79
CA GLN A 298 20.09 7.93 4.90
C GLN A 298 19.48 7.39 3.60
N ILE A 299 20.33 7.16 2.61
CA ILE A 299 20.00 6.43 1.38
C ILE A 299 20.50 5.00 1.56
N PHE A 300 19.73 4.03 1.09
CA PHE A 300 20.04 2.60 1.17
C PHE A 300 20.64 2.10 -0.14
N PRO A 301 21.34 0.95 -0.13
CA PRO A 301 21.85 0.32 -1.35
C PRO A 301 20.75 -0.09 -2.35
N PRO A 302 21.09 -0.36 -3.62
CA PRO A 302 20.12 -0.73 -4.63
C PRO A 302 19.39 -2.04 -4.31
N SER A 303 18.09 -2.07 -4.56
CA SER A 303 17.24 -3.25 -4.42
C SER A 303 17.05 -4.03 -5.72
N GLY A 304 17.46 -3.45 -6.86
CA GLY A 304 17.26 -3.98 -8.20
C GLY A 304 16.01 -3.44 -8.92
N HIS A 305 15.04 -2.89 -8.18
CA HIS A 305 13.89 -2.15 -8.71
C HIS A 305 13.67 -0.93 -7.85
N ASP A 306 14.32 0.17 -8.24
CA ASP A 306 14.43 1.36 -7.43
C ASP A 306 13.87 2.58 -8.19
N ARG A 307 13.57 3.60 -7.42
CA ARG A 307 13.21 4.94 -7.88
C ARG A 307 14.15 5.93 -7.24
N THR A 308 14.63 6.90 -8.03
CA THR A 308 15.41 8.03 -7.54
C THR A 308 14.58 9.30 -7.69
N SER A 309 14.36 10.00 -6.58
CA SER A 309 13.70 11.31 -6.59
C SER A 309 14.73 12.42 -6.48
N VAL A 310 14.63 13.40 -7.37
CA VAL A 310 15.50 14.58 -7.39
C VAL A 310 14.68 15.86 -7.40
N LEU A 311 15.22 16.90 -6.81
CA LEU A 311 14.74 18.27 -6.91
C LEU A 311 15.75 19.09 -7.71
N VAL A 312 15.32 19.64 -8.82
CA VAL A 312 16.16 20.39 -9.76
C VAL A 312 15.68 21.82 -9.84
N PHE A 313 16.54 22.78 -9.54
CA PHE A 313 16.28 24.20 -9.75
C PHE A 313 16.83 24.65 -11.08
N ILE A 314 16.06 25.41 -11.83
CA ILE A 314 16.46 25.92 -13.14
C ILE A 314 16.28 27.44 -13.20
N HIS A 315 17.14 28.07 -13.99
CA HIS A 315 16.95 29.47 -14.35
C HIS A 315 15.87 29.59 -15.44
N ASP A 316 15.05 30.62 -15.37
CA ASP A 316 14.03 30.89 -16.37
C ASP A 316 14.67 31.34 -17.67
N LYS A 317 14.74 30.42 -18.65
CA LYS A 317 15.19 30.65 -20.03
C LYS A 317 14.45 29.75 -21.00
N PRO A 318 14.26 30.17 -22.26
CA PRO A 318 13.69 29.30 -23.28
C PRO A 318 14.45 27.97 -23.39
N GLY A 319 13.73 26.84 -23.35
CA GLY A 319 14.31 25.50 -23.46
C GLY A 319 14.89 24.92 -22.15
N ALA A 320 14.87 25.64 -21.02
CA ALA A 320 15.48 25.19 -19.77
C ALA A 320 14.98 23.81 -19.29
N LEU A 321 13.68 23.57 -19.34
CA LEU A 321 13.11 22.27 -18.97
C LEU A 321 13.54 21.15 -19.93
N PHE A 322 13.64 21.43 -21.22
CA PHE A 322 14.15 20.48 -22.21
C PHE A 322 15.60 20.09 -21.90
N ASP A 323 16.46 21.09 -21.60
CA ASP A 323 17.84 20.84 -21.24
C ASP A 323 17.99 19.95 -20.02
N VAL A 324 17.10 20.11 -19.01
CA VAL A 324 17.04 19.29 -17.79
C VAL A 324 16.57 17.86 -18.06
N LEU A 325 15.63 17.67 -18.97
CA LEU A 325 15.04 16.35 -19.24
C LEU A 325 15.85 15.52 -20.26
N SER A 326 16.59 16.19 -21.14
CA SER A 326 17.37 15.54 -22.21
C SER A 326 18.38 14.49 -21.71
N PRO A 327 19.14 14.70 -20.62
CA PRO A 327 20.08 13.72 -20.11
C PRO A 327 19.40 12.38 -19.77
N PHE A 328 18.23 12.41 -19.16
CA PHE A 328 17.50 11.17 -18.79
C PHE A 328 17.12 10.37 -20.03
N ALA A 329 16.60 11.03 -21.07
CA ALA A 329 16.25 10.38 -22.32
C ALA A 329 17.49 9.78 -23.02
N ARG A 330 18.64 10.49 -23.06
CA ARG A 330 19.87 10.00 -23.65
C ARG A 330 20.43 8.77 -22.96
N HIS A 331 20.30 8.70 -21.64
CA HIS A 331 20.76 7.57 -20.84
C HIS A 331 19.70 6.48 -20.63
N GLY A 332 18.56 6.55 -21.34
CA GLY A 332 17.51 5.54 -21.29
C GLY A 332 16.78 5.44 -19.96
N ILE A 333 16.78 6.53 -19.15
CA ILE A 333 16.14 6.58 -17.84
C ILE A 333 14.69 7.04 -18.00
N SER A 334 13.74 6.21 -17.55
CA SER A 334 12.33 6.56 -17.56
C SER A 334 12.01 7.54 -16.44
N MET A 335 11.23 8.57 -16.75
CA MET A 335 10.67 9.51 -15.78
C MET A 335 9.24 9.12 -15.45
N ASN A 336 8.99 8.84 -14.17
CA ASN A 336 7.68 8.40 -13.70
C ASN A 336 6.79 9.56 -13.28
N ARG A 337 7.40 10.68 -12.82
CA ARG A 337 6.68 11.86 -12.33
C ARG A 337 7.51 13.11 -12.52
N ILE A 338 6.84 14.21 -12.79
CA ILE A 338 7.39 15.56 -12.72
C ILE A 338 6.35 16.49 -12.10
N GLU A 339 6.79 17.31 -11.14
CA GLU A 339 5.97 18.31 -10.48
C GLU A 339 6.73 19.60 -10.33
N SER A 340 6.16 20.72 -10.73
CA SER A 340 6.80 22.03 -10.63
C SER A 340 6.34 22.79 -9.38
N ARG A 341 7.29 23.44 -8.70
CA ARG A 341 7.01 24.30 -7.54
C ARG A 341 7.76 25.62 -7.68
N PRO A 342 7.10 26.76 -7.39
CA PRO A 342 7.81 28.04 -7.27
C PRO A 342 8.91 27.93 -6.21
N SER A 343 10.09 28.44 -6.49
CA SER A 343 11.17 28.54 -5.50
C SER A 343 10.83 29.63 -4.49
N HIS A 344 11.09 29.35 -3.20
CA HIS A 344 11.00 30.38 -2.16
C HIS A 344 12.29 31.21 -2.05
N HIS A 345 13.37 30.83 -2.75
CA HIS A 345 14.69 31.45 -2.63
C HIS A 345 14.90 32.62 -3.61
N ALA A 346 14.26 32.61 -4.78
CA ALA A 346 14.32 33.73 -5.71
C ALA A 346 12.99 33.89 -6.47
N LYS A 347 12.66 35.16 -6.84
CA LYS A 347 11.51 35.43 -7.70
C LYS A 347 11.73 34.79 -9.06
N TRP A 348 10.74 34.01 -9.53
CA TRP A 348 10.72 33.39 -10.87
C TRP A 348 11.66 32.19 -11.06
N GLU A 349 12.21 31.59 -10.01
CA GLU A 349 12.86 30.29 -10.07
C GLU A 349 11.83 29.17 -9.78
N TYR A 350 11.95 28.07 -10.54
CA TYR A 350 11.13 26.88 -10.34
C TYR A 350 11.99 25.71 -9.90
N GLY A 351 11.52 25.01 -8.89
CA GLY A 351 12.01 23.70 -8.51
C GLY A 351 11.16 22.61 -9.16
N PHE A 352 11.79 21.63 -9.80
CA PHE A 352 11.14 20.48 -10.38
C PHE A 352 11.45 19.25 -9.55
N PHE A 353 10.41 18.66 -8.98
CA PHE A 353 10.47 17.34 -8.35
C PHE A 353 10.31 16.30 -9.44
N ILE A 354 11.30 15.43 -9.60
CA ILE A 354 11.33 14.43 -10.67
C ILE A 354 11.60 13.06 -10.05
N ASP A 355 10.73 12.09 -10.37
CA ASP A 355 10.91 10.70 -10.00
C ASP A 355 11.42 9.92 -11.24
N LEU A 356 12.57 9.27 -11.09
CA LEU A 356 13.31 8.57 -12.13
C LEU A 356 13.37 7.07 -11.81
N ALA A 357 13.21 6.21 -12.81
CA ALA A 357 13.44 4.78 -12.66
C ALA A 357 14.94 4.48 -12.51
N GLY A 358 15.28 3.64 -11.52
CA GLY A 358 16.65 3.24 -11.22
C GLY A 358 17.21 3.85 -9.94
N HIS A 359 18.35 3.33 -9.52
CA HIS A 359 19.07 3.76 -8.31
C HIS A 359 20.15 4.78 -8.63
N ILE A 360 20.47 5.66 -7.67
CA ILE A 360 21.53 6.67 -7.82
C ILE A 360 22.90 6.05 -8.10
N ASP A 361 23.13 4.81 -7.66
CA ASP A 361 24.38 4.09 -7.89
C ASP A 361 24.46 3.41 -9.27
N ASP A 362 23.39 3.37 -10.04
CA ASP A 362 23.39 2.86 -11.40
C ASP A 362 24.24 3.75 -12.30
N GLU A 363 25.04 3.15 -13.19
CA GLU A 363 25.99 3.89 -14.04
C GLU A 363 25.27 4.91 -14.95
N ALA A 364 24.13 4.51 -15.54
CA ALA A 364 23.31 5.40 -16.35
C ALA A 364 22.81 6.63 -15.56
N MET A 365 22.38 6.39 -14.30
CA MET A 365 21.90 7.45 -13.42
C MET A 365 23.02 8.42 -13.04
N LYS A 366 24.22 7.91 -12.71
CA LYS A 366 25.39 8.73 -12.40
C LYS A 366 25.76 9.64 -13.57
N GLN A 367 25.79 9.08 -14.78
CA GLN A 367 26.11 9.84 -16.00
C GLN A 367 25.05 10.91 -16.29
N ALA A 368 23.76 10.56 -16.21
CA ALA A 368 22.67 11.50 -16.41
C ALA A 368 22.71 12.66 -15.40
N LEU A 369 22.92 12.36 -14.12
CA LEU A 369 23.00 13.37 -13.06
C LEU A 369 24.25 14.25 -13.20
N ALA A 370 25.38 13.70 -13.65
CA ALA A 370 26.60 14.49 -13.94
C ALA A 370 26.39 15.48 -15.09
N GLU A 371 25.68 15.04 -16.13
CA GLU A 371 25.32 15.89 -17.25
C GLU A 371 24.30 16.97 -16.85
N LEU A 372 23.27 16.59 -16.06
CA LEU A 372 22.26 17.50 -15.55
C LEU A 372 22.85 18.68 -14.76
N LYS A 373 23.95 18.48 -14.04
CA LYS A 373 24.63 19.54 -13.28
C LYS A 373 25.13 20.69 -14.19
N GLN A 374 25.32 20.45 -15.47
CA GLN A 374 25.75 21.49 -16.42
C GLN A 374 24.59 22.38 -16.87
N HIS A 375 23.34 21.92 -16.71
CA HIS A 375 22.13 22.56 -17.21
C HIS A 375 21.23 23.13 -16.12
N SER A 376 21.52 22.84 -14.85
CA SER A 376 20.71 23.22 -13.69
C SER A 376 21.44 24.21 -12.78
N ALA A 377 20.67 25.07 -12.08
CA ALA A 377 21.20 25.95 -11.06
C ALA A 377 21.63 25.17 -9.81
N GLN A 378 20.81 24.20 -9.42
CA GLN A 378 21.05 23.33 -8.27
C GLN A 378 20.33 22.01 -8.45
N ILE A 379 20.93 20.90 -7.98
CA ILE A 379 20.31 19.58 -7.87
C ILE A 379 20.40 19.11 -6.43
N LYS A 380 19.28 18.65 -5.90
CA LYS A 380 19.19 17.99 -4.62
C LYS A 380 18.65 16.58 -4.81
N VAL A 381 19.44 15.55 -4.50
CA VAL A 381 18.97 14.17 -4.46
C VAL A 381 18.14 13.98 -3.19
N LEU A 382 16.86 13.72 -3.37
CA LEU A 382 15.92 13.51 -2.27
C LEU A 382 16.00 12.07 -1.73
N GLY A 383 16.32 11.09 -2.58
CA GLY A 383 16.52 9.71 -2.17
C GLY A 383 16.54 8.76 -3.36
N SER A 384 17.08 7.55 -3.11
CA SER A 384 16.92 6.37 -3.97
C SER A 384 16.39 5.25 -3.10
N TYR A 385 15.31 4.60 -3.54
CA TYR A 385 14.54 3.71 -2.70
C TYR A 385 13.82 2.64 -3.51
N PRO A 386 13.51 1.48 -2.90
CA PRO A 386 12.74 0.44 -3.55
C PRO A 386 11.34 0.92 -3.97
N VAL A 387 10.93 0.56 -5.18
CA VAL A 387 9.54 0.72 -5.62
C VAL A 387 8.64 -0.14 -4.75
N ALA A 388 7.45 0.38 -4.42
CA ALA A 388 6.47 -0.31 -3.58
C ALA A 388 6.20 -1.73 -4.09
N VAL A 389 6.25 -2.71 -3.19
CA VAL A 389 5.81 -4.08 -3.44
C VAL A 389 4.34 -4.17 -3.00
N PRO A 390 3.47 -4.87 -3.73
CA PRO A 390 2.03 -4.96 -3.50
C PRO A 390 1.59 -5.21 -2.07
#